data_36033e2063031d18b5c23c449cb6ffcb
#
_entry.id   36033e2063031d18b5c23c449cb6ffcb
#
_cell.length_a   1.000
_cell.length_b   1.000
_cell.length_c   1.000
_cell.angle_alpha   90.00
_cell.angle_beta   90.00
_cell.angle_gamma   90.00
#
_symmetry.space_group_name_H-M   'P 1'
#
loop_
_entity.id
_entity.type
_entity.pdbx_description
1 polymer ?
#
loop_
_entity_poly.entity_id
_entity_poly.type
_entity_poly.pdbx_seq_one_letter_code
_entity_poly.pdbx_strand_id
1 'polypeptide(L)'
;MGRRVSRREWLRGSSRFVAALPLGLTLCSKGRATPENSLEPRQQIAAAPPGAPRFTTDAAKHRFSPEEDAFLEEVERTGFRYFWEETNPYTGLVKDRSQANGPDARPTASIAATGFGLTALTVADHRGWEDRRKIRERVRNTLRFAATRLNHRNGFFFHFLNMQSGDRDFQSEVSSIDTSLFLCGALACRAYFDDTEIRDLATKIYERVDWGWLLEGEKTLSMGWTPESGFIKARWDSYSELMMIYLLGLGSPAHPLPVECWDAWKRPQFEFHGLRFIGSHAPLFVHQYSHAWFDFRGKRDKYADYFENSVMATKVHKLWCLELAKQFPDYSEDLWGITASDSAHGYVAWGGPPPMGPIDGSIVPCATGGSLPFLPAASLRVLRTIRDKYGKGAWRKYGFVDAFNPLKNWFNPDVIGIDLGITVLMAENARTGFVWEQFMKDDAAKNGMARAGFRANSSAPPATSRGKSNTHPSGAAAATK
;
A
#
# COMPACT_ATOMS: atom_id res chain seq x y z
N MET A 1 23.67 -16.04 -14.36
CA MET A 1 22.22 -16.07 -14.06
C MET A 1 22.04 -15.77 -12.57
N GLY A 2 21.79 -14.51 -12.19
CA GLY A 2 21.58 -14.11 -10.80
C GLY A 2 20.22 -14.64 -10.31
N ARG A 3 20.23 -15.24 -9.13
CA ARG A 3 19.02 -15.74 -8.46
C ARG A 3 18.11 -14.54 -8.17
N ARG A 4 16.95 -14.45 -8.81
CA ARG A 4 15.95 -13.40 -8.57
C ARG A 4 15.37 -13.58 -7.17
N VAL A 5 15.56 -12.59 -6.30
CA VAL A 5 14.95 -12.55 -4.97
C VAL A 5 13.52 -12.06 -5.13
N SER A 6 12.54 -12.83 -4.70
CA SER A 6 11.15 -12.42 -4.68
C SER A 6 10.87 -11.51 -3.48
N ARG A 7 9.79 -10.70 -3.53
CA ARG A 7 9.26 -9.93 -2.38
C ARG A 7 9.18 -10.77 -1.10
N ARG A 8 8.91 -12.05 -1.24
CA ARG A 8 8.84 -13.05 -0.16
C ARG A 8 10.19 -13.42 0.43
N GLU A 9 11.22 -13.62 -0.40
CA GLU A 9 12.57 -13.92 0.11
C GLU A 9 13.12 -12.74 0.90
N TRP A 10 12.74 -11.54 0.52
CA TRP A 10 13.04 -10.33 1.24
C TRP A 10 12.33 -10.26 2.61
N LEU A 11 11.03 -10.51 2.69
CA LEU A 11 10.27 -10.54 3.95
C LEU A 11 10.82 -11.61 4.92
N ARG A 12 11.37 -12.72 4.40
CA ARG A 12 12.09 -13.74 5.19
C ARG A 12 13.47 -13.27 5.68
N GLY A 13 14.14 -12.38 4.94
CA GLY A 13 15.44 -11.82 5.31
C GLY A 13 15.34 -10.81 6.44
N SER A 14 14.28 -10.03 6.49
CA SER A 14 14.07 -8.98 7.49
C SER A 14 13.99 -9.49 8.94
N SER A 15 13.56 -10.73 9.14
CA SER A 15 13.55 -11.38 10.45
C SER A 15 14.92 -11.92 10.91
N ARG A 16 15.96 -11.88 10.07
CA ARG A 16 17.31 -12.37 10.40
C ARG A 16 18.37 -11.27 10.59
N PHE A 17 18.03 -10.00 10.37
CA PHE A 17 19.00 -8.90 10.42
C PHE A 17 19.18 -8.24 11.80
N VAL A 18 18.78 -8.88 12.89
CA VAL A 18 19.02 -8.43 14.27
C VAL A 18 20.20 -9.18 14.89
N ALA A 19 21.28 -9.47 14.21
CA ALA A 19 22.56 -9.86 14.83
C ALA A 19 23.66 -9.98 13.78
N ALA A 20 24.40 -8.93 13.51
CA ALA A 20 25.84 -8.99 13.13
C ALA A 20 26.49 -7.61 13.24
N LEU A 21 26.98 -7.28 14.42
CA LEU A 21 28.11 -6.36 14.60
C LEU A 21 29.38 -7.17 14.71
N PRO A 22 30.53 -6.76 14.16
CA PRO A 22 31.73 -7.53 14.21
C PRO A 22 32.38 -7.47 15.61
N LEU A 23 32.58 -8.63 16.22
CA LEU A 23 33.36 -8.81 17.44
C LEU A 23 34.86 -8.76 17.09
N GLY A 24 35.52 -7.72 17.57
CA GLY A 24 36.95 -7.71 17.77
C GLY A 24 37.33 -8.60 18.96
N LEU A 25 38.36 -9.43 18.76
CA LEU A 25 38.93 -10.33 19.76
C LEU A 25 39.46 -9.57 20.97
N THR A 26 39.13 -10.04 22.17
CA THR A 26 40.07 -10.08 23.31
C THR A 26 39.68 -11.23 24.25
N LEU A 27 40.67 -12.06 24.53
CA LEU A 27 40.65 -13.16 25.49
C LEU A 27 40.67 -12.62 26.93
N CYS A 28 39.86 -13.17 27.85
CA CYS A 28 40.30 -13.84 29.07
C CYS A 28 39.22 -13.85 30.17
N SER A 29 39.16 -14.98 30.80
CA SER A 29 38.85 -15.35 32.17
C SER A 29 37.43 -15.79 32.56
N LYS A 30 37.44 -16.96 33.13
CA LYS A 30 36.36 -17.75 33.72
C LYS A 30 35.67 -17.01 34.90
N GLY A 31 34.37 -16.98 34.89
CA GLY A 31 33.55 -16.66 36.05
C GLY A 31 32.15 -17.26 35.90
N ARG A 32 31.83 -18.19 36.78
CA ARG A 32 30.47 -18.80 36.92
C ARG A 32 29.52 -17.76 37.47
N ALA A 33 28.39 -17.53 36.82
CA ALA A 33 27.28 -16.80 37.39
C ALA A 33 25.94 -17.47 37.00
N THR A 34 25.08 -17.58 37.96
CA THR A 34 23.72 -18.12 37.99
C THR A 34 22.74 -17.30 37.13
N PRO A 35 21.62 -17.89 36.66
CA PRO A 35 20.67 -17.20 35.83
C PRO A 35 19.79 -16.28 36.68
N GLU A 36 19.94 -14.97 36.49
CA GLU A 36 18.97 -13.99 36.96
C GLU A 36 17.89 -13.74 35.89
N ASN A 37 16.64 -13.81 36.33
CA ASN A 37 15.43 -13.45 35.62
C ASN A 37 15.50 -12.00 35.17
N SER A 38 15.73 -11.72 33.88
CA SER A 38 15.55 -10.40 33.31
C SER A 38 14.09 -10.29 32.82
N LEU A 39 13.28 -9.62 33.61
CA LEU A 39 11.98 -9.08 33.21
C LEU A 39 12.23 -8.01 32.10
N GLU A 40 11.78 -8.29 30.88
CA GLU A 40 11.72 -7.26 29.85
C GLU A 40 10.82 -6.10 30.29
N PRO A 41 11.22 -4.86 30.08
CA PRO A 41 10.39 -3.71 30.44
C PRO A 41 9.14 -3.69 29.55
N ARG A 42 7.96 -3.83 30.15
CA ARG A 42 6.67 -3.50 29.52
C ARG A 42 6.73 -2.07 29.03
N GLN A 43 6.85 -1.88 27.72
CA GLN A 43 6.62 -0.56 27.11
C GLN A 43 5.15 -0.19 27.34
N GLN A 44 4.92 0.68 28.29
CA GLN A 44 3.63 1.35 28.48
C GLN A 44 3.32 2.15 27.21
N ILE A 45 2.18 1.84 26.61
CA ILE A 45 1.61 2.63 25.50
C ILE A 45 1.21 3.98 26.10
N ALA A 46 2.08 4.97 25.99
CA ALA A 46 1.73 6.33 26.36
C ALA A 46 0.70 6.86 25.35
N ALA A 47 -0.46 7.30 25.86
CA ALA A 47 -1.40 8.08 25.10
C ALA A 47 -0.68 9.32 24.53
N ALA A 48 -0.99 9.71 23.29
CA ALA A 48 -0.38 10.88 22.66
C ALA A 48 -0.52 12.10 23.58
N PRO A 49 0.57 12.85 23.82
CA PRO A 49 0.53 14.00 24.71
C PRO A 49 -0.46 15.04 24.19
N PRO A 50 -1.26 15.69 25.06
CA PRO A 50 -2.12 16.78 24.66
C PRO A 50 -1.25 17.94 24.20
N GLY A 51 -1.34 18.34 22.94
CA GLY A 51 -0.59 19.45 22.37
C GLY A 51 0.31 19.11 21.18
N ALA A 52 0.30 17.88 20.64
CA ALA A 52 0.97 17.61 19.38
C ALA A 52 0.45 18.56 18.27
N PRO A 53 1.33 19.20 17.47
CA PRO A 53 0.91 20.15 16.45
C PRO A 53 -0.06 19.46 15.48
N ARG A 54 -1.27 20.01 15.37
CA ARG A 54 -2.25 19.59 14.35
C ARG A 54 -1.77 20.14 13.02
N PHE A 55 -1.12 19.32 12.24
CA PHE A 55 -0.84 19.67 10.85
C PHE A 55 -2.13 19.49 10.05
N THR A 56 -2.77 20.61 9.70
CA THR A 56 -3.76 20.60 8.62
C THR A 56 -2.99 20.35 7.34
N THR A 57 -3.17 19.17 6.75
CA THR A 57 -2.47 18.82 5.52
C THR A 57 -3.10 19.58 4.35
N ASP A 58 -2.28 20.25 3.56
CA ASP A 58 -2.69 20.82 2.27
C ASP A 58 -3.07 19.73 1.26
N ALA A 59 -2.73 18.46 1.52
CA ALA A 59 -3.02 17.31 0.67
C ALA A 59 -4.51 17.18 0.33
N ALA A 60 -5.40 17.34 1.31
CA ALA A 60 -6.86 17.24 1.08
C ALA A 60 -7.46 18.44 0.33
N LYS A 61 -6.69 19.52 0.12
CA LYS A 61 -7.14 20.78 -0.51
C LYS A 61 -6.45 21.09 -1.83
N HIS A 62 -5.44 20.28 -2.20
CA HIS A 62 -4.72 20.53 -3.46
C HIS A 62 -5.67 20.31 -4.65
N ARG A 63 -5.67 21.29 -5.55
CA ARG A 63 -6.39 21.21 -6.83
C ARG A 63 -5.36 21.30 -7.93
N PHE A 64 -5.35 20.31 -8.80
CA PHE A 64 -4.52 20.32 -9.98
C PHE A 64 -5.04 21.38 -10.98
N SER A 65 -4.14 22.12 -11.62
CA SER A 65 -4.50 22.95 -12.77
C SER A 65 -4.97 22.08 -13.94
N PRO A 66 -5.66 22.63 -14.93
CA PRO A 66 -6.06 21.86 -16.12
C PRO A 66 -4.90 21.17 -16.83
N GLU A 67 -3.71 21.80 -16.85
CA GLU A 67 -2.51 21.22 -17.44
C GLU A 67 -1.93 20.06 -16.59
N GLU A 68 -1.96 20.21 -15.28
CA GLU A 68 -1.54 19.16 -14.34
C GLU A 68 -2.48 17.97 -14.38
N ASP A 69 -3.79 18.22 -14.44
CA ASP A 69 -4.82 17.18 -14.58
C ASP A 69 -4.67 16.44 -15.90
N ALA A 70 -4.44 17.14 -17.02
CA ALA A 70 -4.20 16.51 -18.33
C ALA A 70 -2.95 15.62 -18.33
N PHE A 71 -1.86 16.06 -17.65
CA PHE A 71 -0.66 15.23 -17.51
C PHE A 71 -0.94 13.96 -16.70
N LEU A 72 -1.67 14.06 -15.60
CA LEU A 72 -2.05 12.89 -14.81
C LEU A 72 -3.00 11.96 -15.56
N GLU A 73 -3.91 12.51 -16.39
CA GLU A 73 -4.76 11.73 -17.30
C GLU A 73 -3.90 10.91 -18.29
N GLU A 74 -2.84 11.53 -18.86
CA GLU A 74 -1.89 10.82 -19.73
C GLU A 74 -1.19 9.69 -18.98
N VAL A 75 -0.74 9.93 -17.75
CA VAL A 75 -0.07 8.91 -16.89
C VAL A 75 -1.02 7.74 -16.64
N GLU A 76 -2.23 8.01 -16.20
CA GLU A 76 -3.23 6.99 -15.90
C GLU A 76 -3.62 6.19 -17.13
N ARG A 77 -3.97 6.86 -18.23
CA ARG A 77 -4.39 6.22 -19.47
C ARG A 77 -3.29 5.37 -20.07
N THR A 78 -2.05 5.83 -20.01
CA THR A 78 -0.89 5.09 -20.51
C THR A 78 -0.60 3.87 -19.63
N GLY A 79 -0.69 4.01 -18.30
CA GLY A 79 -0.57 2.89 -17.37
C GLY A 79 -1.71 1.87 -17.51
N PHE A 80 -2.94 2.33 -17.73
CA PHE A 80 -4.10 1.47 -17.99
C PHE A 80 -3.89 0.56 -19.21
N ARG A 81 -3.19 1.02 -20.27
CA ARG A 81 -2.91 0.20 -21.45
C ARG A 81 -2.19 -1.10 -21.12
N TYR A 82 -1.37 -1.13 -20.08
CA TYR A 82 -0.76 -2.37 -19.60
C TYR A 82 -1.83 -3.40 -19.19
N PHE A 83 -2.79 -2.99 -18.39
CA PHE A 83 -3.87 -3.85 -17.91
C PHE A 83 -4.84 -4.26 -19.02
N TRP A 84 -4.90 -3.50 -20.10
CA TRP A 84 -5.70 -3.82 -21.26
C TRP A 84 -4.99 -4.78 -22.23
N GLU A 85 -3.72 -4.53 -22.51
CA GLU A 85 -2.95 -5.25 -23.54
C GLU A 85 -2.23 -6.50 -23.00
N GLU A 86 -1.71 -6.46 -21.76
CA GLU A 86 -0.94 -7.54 -21.14
C GLU A 86 -1.81 -8.45 -20.25
N THR A 87 -3.09 -8.52 -20.55
CA THR A 87 -4.07 -9.42 -19.93
C THR A 87 -4.48 -10.51 -20.91
N ASN A 88 -4.53 -11.76 -20.45
CA ASN A 88 -5.08 -12.82 -21.25
C ASN A 88 -6.61 -12.62 -21.42
N PRO A 89 -7.14 -12.56 -22.65
CA PRO A 89 -8.55 -12.22 -22.88
C PRO A 89 -9.54 -13.30 -22.38
N TYR A 90 -9.10 -14.55 -22.22
CA TYR A 90 -9.94 -15.66 -21.79
C TYR A 90 -9.93 -15.88 -20.28
N THR A 91 -8.75 -15.79 -19.64
CA THR A 91 -8.60 -15.97 -18.19
C THR A 91 -8.78 -14.67 -17.42
N GLY A 92 -8.52 -13.53 -18.06
CA GLY A 92 -8.49 -12.23 -17.44
C GLY A 92 -7.28 -12.01 -16.52
N LEU A 93 -6.33 -12.95 -16.48
CA LEU A 93 -5.13 -12.82 -15.67
C LEU A 93 -4.16 -11.82 -16.30
N VAL A 94 -3.68 -10.89 -15.49
CA VAL A 94 -2.73 -9.83 -15.86
C VAL A 94 -1.31 -10.32 -15.61
N LYS A 95 -0.39 -10.09 -16.57
CA LYS A 95 1.03 -10.37 -16.36
C LYS A 95 1.58 -9.69 -15.11
N ASP A 96 2.53 -10.36 -14.44
CA ASP A 96 3.31 -9.73 -13.37
C ASP A 96 4.09 -8.53 -13.90
N ARG A 97 4.79 -8.73 -14.99
CA ARG A 97 5.62 -7.73 -15.68
C ARG A 97 5.64 -7.94 -17.18
N SER A 98 5.98 -6.92 -17.91
CA SER A 98 6.16 -6.98 -19.36
C SER A 98 7.30 -6.07 -19.80
N GLN A 99 7.88 -6.35 -20.96
CA GLN A 99 8.81 -5.42 -21.58
C GLN A 99 8.13 -4.07 -21.82
N ALA A 100 8.84 -3.00 -21.48
CA ALA A 100 8.29 -1.65 -21.58
C ALA A 100 8.01 -1.19 -23.03
N ASN A 101 8.64 -1.79 -24.03
CA ASN A 101 8.55 -1.37 -25.44
C ASN A 101 8.21 -2.46 -26.46
N GLY A 102 8.27 -3.70 -26.12
CA GLY A 102 8.21 -4.77 -27.09
C GLY A 102 7.18 -5.84 -26.78
N PRO A 103 7.02 -6.82 -27.67
CA PRO A 103 6.24 -7.99 -27.37
C PRO A 103 6.92 -8.78 -26.25
N ASP A 104 6.12 -9.30 -25.33
CA ASP A 104 6.58 -10.10 -24.21
C ASP A 104 5.94 -11.48 -24.23
N ALA A 105 6.75 -12.53 -24.37
CA ALA A 105 6.30 -13.91 -24.40
C ALA A 105 6.21 -14.57 -23.00
N ARG A 106 6.61 -13.88 -21.94
CA ARG A 106 6.55 -14.42 -20.57
C ARG A 106 5.11 -14.70 -20.18
N PRO A 107 4.78 -15.94 -19.71
CA PRO A 107 3.41 -16.32 -19.41
C PRO A 107 3.00 -16.05 -17.95
N THR A 108 3.89 -15.53 -17.13
CA THR A 108 3.65 -15.36 -15.69
C THR A 108 2.70 -14.22 -15.42
N ALA A 109 1.56 -14.53 -14.80
CA ALA A 109 0.62 -13.59 -14.26
C ALA A 109 0.83 -13.39 -12.75
N SER A 110 0.42 -12.22 -12.24
CA SER A 110 0.28 -11.94 -10.81
C SER A 110 -1.19 -11.78 -10.45
N ILE A 111 -1.61 -12.47 -9.38
CA ILE A 111 -2.97 -12.30 -8.88
C ILE A 111 -3.18 -10.88 -8.34
N ALA A 112 -2.15 -10.25 -7.75
CA ALA A 112 -2.16 -8.87 -7.32
C ALA A 112 -2.32 -7.89 -8.50
N ALA A 113 -1.50 -8.04 -9.55
CA ALA A 113 -1.61 -7.23 -10.76
C ALA A 113 -3.00 -7.36 -11.41
N THR A 114 -3.61 -8.55 -11.34
CA THR A 114 -4.98 -8.79 -11.80
C THR A 114 -5.99 -7.97 -10.97
N GLY A 115 -5.80 -7.86 -9.65
CA GLY A 115 -6.63 -7.03 -8.78
C GLY A 115 -6.53 -5.53 -9.10
N PHE A 116 -5.32 -5.01 -9.31
CA PHE A 116 -5.10 -3.64 -9.80
C PHE A 116 -5.77 -3.43 -11.15
N GLY A 117 -5.63 -4.40 -12.09
CA GLY A 117 -6.25 -4.36 -13.41
C GLY A 117 -7.77 -4.29 -13.34
N LEU A 118 -8.42 -5.08 -12.48
CA LEU A 118 -9.87 -5.00 -12.27
C LEU A 118 -10.32 -3.60 -11.83
N THR A 119 -9.59 -2.97 -10.92
CA THR A 119 -9.91 -1.59 -10.51
C THR A 119 -9.61 -0.59 -11.63
N ALA A 120 -8.50 -0.75 -12.35
CA ALA A 120 -8.17 0.11 -13.49
C ALA A 120 -9.24 0.03 -14.61
N LEU A 121 -9.92 -1.13 -14.77
CA LEU A 121 -11.07 -1.27 -15.68
C LEU A 121 -12.27 -0.43 -15.23
N THR A 122 -12.50 -0.24 -13.93
CA THR A 122 -13.57 0.66 -13.44
C THR A 122 -13.23 2.12 -13.74
N VAL A 123 -11.97 2.51 -13.58
CA VAL A 123 -11.49 3.85 -13.95
C VAL A 123 -11.64 4.07 -15.45
N ALA A 124 -11.22 3.12 -16.27
CA ALA A 124 -11.32 3.21 -17.72
C ALA A 124 -12.77 3.33 -18.23
N ASP A 125 -13.71 2.59 -17.63
CA ASP A 125 -15.15 2.70 -17.93
C ASP A 125 -15.69 4.10 -17.56
N HIS A 126 -15.30 4.59 -16.38
CA HIS A 126 -15.69 5.92 -15.91
C HIS A 126 -15.13 7.05 -16.80
N ARG A 127 -13.90 6.91 -17.26
CA ARG A 127 -13.21 7.88 -18.13
C ARG A 127 -13.52 7.73 -19.62
N GLY A 128 -14.18 6.63 -20.02
CA GLY A 128 -14.49 6.36 -21.42
C GLY A 128 -13.27 6.04 -22.29
N TRP A 129 -12.23 5.41 -21.71
CA TRP A 129 -11.01 5.07 -22.44
C TRP A 129 -11.17 3.89 -23.39
N GLU A 130 -12.13 3.00 -23.11
CA GLU A 130 -12.44 1.81 -23.89
C GLU A 130 -13.96 1.59 -24.00
N ASP A 131 -14.37 0.72 -24.93
CA ASP A 131 -15.78 0.35 -25.08
C ASP A 131 -16.31 -0.33 -23.82
N ARG A 132 -17.38 0.22 -23.26
CA ARG A 132 -17.99 -0.22 -22.01
C ARG A 132 -18.42 -1.68 -22.01
N ARG A 133 -18.88 -2.21 -23.14
CA ARG A 133 -19.28 -3.62 -23.25
C ARG A 133 -18.06 -4.53 -23.17
N LYS A 134 -16.97 -4.15 -23.84
CA LYS A 134 -15.71 -4.90 -23.80
C LYS A 134 -15.11 -4.89 -22.40
N ILE A 135 -15.17 -3.76 -21.69
CA ILE A 135 -14.71 -3.66 -20.29
C ILE A 135 -15.53 -4.62 -19.42
N ARG A 136 -16.88 -4.58 -19.48
CA ARG A 136 -17.73 -5.47 -18.70
C ARG A 136 -17.48 -6.95 -19.02
N GLU A 137 -17.32 -7.28 -20.29
CA GLU A 137 -16.98 -8.65 -20.70
C GLU A 137 -15.64 -9.10 -20.11
N ARG A 138 -14.61 -8.25 -20.13
CA ARG A 138 -13.31 -8.52 -19.52
C ARG A 138 -13.44 -8.78 -18.02
N VAL A 139 -14.18 -7.93 -17.30
CA VAL A 139 -14.43 -8.10 -15.86
C VAL A 139 -15.15 -9.43 -15.59
N ARG A 140 -16.23 -9.74 -16.34
CA ARG A 140 -16.94 -11.02 -16.18
C ARG A 140 -16.04 -12.23 -16.44
N ASN A 141 -15.22 -12.21 -17.50
CA ASN A 141 -14.32 -13.30 -17.83
C ASN A 141 -13.29 -13.51 -16.70
N THR A 142 -12.69 -12.43 -16.20
CA THR A 142 -11.73 -12.49 -15.10
C THR A 142 -12.36 -13.09 -13.84
N LEU A 143 -13.50 -12.56 -13.42
CA LEU A 143 -14.18 -13.03 -12.20
C LEU A 143 -14.72 -14.46 -12.36
N ARG A 144 -15.26 -14.81 -13.54
CA ARG A 144 -15.74 -16.16 -13.82
C ARG A 144 -14.60 -17.18 -13.77
N PHE A 145 -13.45 -16.86 -14.39
CA PHE A 145 -12.28 -17.72 -14.33
C PHE A 145 -11.78 -17.88 -12.88
N ALA A 146 -11.68 -16.79 -12.13
CA ALA A 146 -11.25 -16.82 -10.73
C ALA A 146 -12.24 -17.60 -9.83
N ALA A 147 -13.54 -17.49 -10.08
CA ALA A 147 -14.58 -18.16 -9.29
C ALA A 147 -14.68 -19.67 -9.55
N THR A 148 -14.33 -20.15 -10.78
CA THR A 148 -14.66 -21.50 -11.23
C THR A 148 -13.46 -22.35 -11.65
N ARG A 149 -12.35 -21.75 -12.02
CA ARG A 149 -11.19 -22.46 -12.61
C ARG A 149 -9.90 -22.26 -11.84
N LEU A 150 -9.73 -21.10 -11.20
CA LEU A 150 -8.48 -20.78 -10.54
C LEU A 150 -8.30 -21.60 -9.26
N ASN A 151 -7.17 -22.29 -9.16
CA ASN A 151 -6.82 -23.07 -7.98
C ASN A 151 -6.62 -22.16 -6.77
N HIS A 152 -7.19 -22.58 -5.63
CA HIS A 152 -7.09 -21.86 -4.37
C HIS A 152 -6.99 -22.81 -3.18
N ARG A 153 -6.47 -22.31 -2.06
CA ARG A 153 -6.52 -23.02 -0.78
C ARG A 153 -7.31 -22.17 0.21
N ASN A 154 -8.42 -22.69 0.71
CA ASN A 154 -9.31 -21.97 1.63
C ASN A 154 -9.75 -20.57 1.10
N GLY A 155 -9.94 -20.45 -0.21
CA GLY A 155 -10.29 -19.19 -0.87
C GLY A 155 -9.10 -18.31 -1.28
N PHE A 156 -7.90 -18.52 -0.74
CA PHE A 156 -6.70 -17.78 -1.09
C PHE A 156 -6.04 -18.36 -2.35
N PHE A 157 -5.55 -17.48 -3.21
CA PHE A 157 -4.91 -17.80 -4.47
C PHE A 157 -3.38 -17.85 -4.38
N PHE A 158 -2.76 -18.54 -5.32
CA PHE A 158 -1.33 -18.48 -5.52
C PHE A 158 -0.88 -17.10 -6.03
N HIS A 159 0.28 -16.65 -5.60
CA HIS A 159 0.86 -15.35 -5.96
C HIS A 159 1.10 -15.24 -7.48
N PHE A 160 1.88 -16.19 -8.03
CA PHE A 160 2.18 -16.24 -9.45
C PHE A 160 1.50 -17.42 -10.13
N LEU A 161 1.01 -17.17 -11.33
CA LEU A 161 0.18 -18.06 -12.11
C LEU A 161 0.62 -18.05 -13.56
N ASN A 162 0.42 -19.15 -14.26
CA ASN A 162 0.46 -19.15 -15.72
C ASN A 162 -0.80 -18.43 -16.24
N MET A 163 -0.63 -17.40 -17.06
CA MET A 163 -1.75 -16.57 -17.51
C MET A 163 -2.71 -17.28 -18.47
N GLN A 164 -2.29 -18.39 -19.10
CA GLN A 164 -3.13 -19.18 -20.01
C GLN A 164 -3.98 -20.20 -19.25
N SER A 165 -3.35 -20.94 -18.32
CA SER A 165 -4.00 -22.06 -17.63
C SER A 165 -4.51 -21.71 -16.24
N GLY A 166 -3.95 -20.71 -15.56
CA GLY A 166 -4.21 -20.42 -14.15
C GLY A 166 -3.43 -21.34 -13.19
N ASP A 167 -2.54 -22.18 -13.71
CA ASP A 167 -1.71 -23.03 -12.86
C ASP A 167 -0.68 -22.21 -12.09
N ARG A 168 -0.32 -22.73 -10.91
CA ARG A 168 0.73 -22.16 -10.07
C ARG A 168 2.06 -22.05 -10.82
N ASP A 169 2.71 -20.88 -10.76
CA ASP A 169 4.02 -20.62 -11.34
C ASP A 169 5.08 -20.40 -10.25
N PHE A 170 6.38 -20.65 -10.56
CA PHE A 170 7.56 -20.48 -9.68
C PHE A 170 7.46 -21.16 -8.30
N GLN A 171 6.64 -22.18 -8.12
CA GLN A 171 6.35 -22.76 -6.80
C GLN A 171 5.94 -21.68 -5.77
N SER A 172 5.26 -20.64 -6.25
CA SER A 172 4.80 -19.53 -5.41
C SER A 172 3.86 -20.00 -4.30
N GLU A 173 3.75 -19.24 -3.25
CA GLU A 173 2.80 -19.49 -2.17
C GLU A 173 1.36 -19.16 -2.58
N VAL A 174 0.43 -19.73 -1.86
CA VAL A 174 -0.87 -19.14 -1.64
C VAL A 174 -0.63 -17.91 -0.76
N SER A 175 -0.92 -16.73 -1.30
CA SER A 175 -0.56 -15.46 -0.70
C SER A 175 -1.76 -14.75 -0.08
N SER A 176 -1.64 -14.32 1.17
CA SER A 176 -2.67 -13.54 1.84
C SER A 176 -2.79 -12.13 1.27
N ILE A 177 -1.66 -11.45 1.03
CA ILE A 177 -1.66 -10.06 0.54
C ILE A 177 -2.07 -9.98 -0.92
N ASP A 178 -1.52 -10.84 -1.78
CA ASP A 178 -1.82 -10.77 -3.21
C ASP A 178 -3.28 -11.18 -3.49
N THR A 179 -3.82 -12.13 -2.71
CA THR A 179 -5.26 -12.43 -2.71
C THR A 179 -6.07 -11.21 -2.26
N SER A 180 -5.63 -10.49 -1.22
CA SER A 180 -6.35 -9.30 -0.75
C SER A 180 -6.36 -8.17 -1.79
N LEU A 181 -5.26 -7.97 -2.51
CA LEU A 181 -5.19 -7.04 -3.64
C LEU A 181 -6.16 -7.43 -4.76
N PHE A 182 -6.24 -8.72 -5.08
CA PHE A 182 -7.24 -9.22 -6.04
C PHE A 182 -8.67 -8.99 -5.56
N LEU A 183 -8.95 -9.28 -4.29
CA LEU A 183 -10.27 -9.06 -3.70
C LEU A 183 -10.67 -7.58 -3.70
N CYS A 184 -9.74 -6.67 -3.42
CA CYS A 184 -10.00 -5.23 -3.54
C CYS A 184 -10.45 -4.88 -4.97
N GLY A 185 -9.80 -5.42 -6.00
CA GLY A 185 -10.21 -5.24 -7.39
C GLY A 185 -11.60 -5.83 -7.70
N ALA A 186 -11.86 -7.05 -7.23
CA ALA A 186 -13.15 -7.70 -7.42
C ALA A 186 -14.30 -6.93 -6.74
N LEU A 187 -14.08 -6.46 -5.50
CA LEU A 187 -15.05 -5.66 -4.75
C LEU A 187 -15.25 -4.26 -5.34
N ALA A 188 -14.19 -3.65 -5.90
CA ALA A 188 -14.32 -2.40 -6.66
C ALA A 188 -15.26 -2.59 -7.86
N CYS A 189 -15.10 -3.69 -8.61
CA CYS A 189 -16.00 -4.03 -9.71
C CYS A 189 -17.44 -4.30 -9.22
N ARG A 190 -17.62 -5.01 -8.11
CA ARG A 190 -18.93 -5.28 -7.48
C ARG A 190 -19.66 -3.99 -7.10
N ALA A 191 -18.92 -3.03 -6.56
CA ALA A 191 -19.47 -1.75 -6.14
C ALA A 191 -19.80 -0.82 -7.30
N TYR A 192 -19.02 -0.89 -8.40
CA TYR A 192 -19.13 0.03 -9.52
C TYR A 192 -20.12 -0.42 -10.60
N PHE A 193 -20.05 -1.69 -11.04
CA PHE A 193 -20.87 -2.16 -12.15
C PHE A 193 -22.29 -2.54 -11.70
N ASP A 194 -23.29 -1.97 -12.38
CA ASP A 194 -24.66 -2.46 -12.28
C ASP A 194 -24.85 -3.70 -13.17
N ASP A 195 -24.36 -4.84 -12.66
CA ASP A 195 -24.28 -6.11 -13.37
C ASP A 195 -24.40 -7.27 -12.38
N THR A 196 -25.47 -8.04 -12.45
CA THR A 196 -25.76 -9.12 -11.50
C THR A 196 -24.65 -10.19 -11.50
N GLU A 197 -24.18 -10.60 -12.68
CA GLU A 197 -23.15 -11.64 -12.78
C GLU A 197 -21.82 -11.18 -12.14
N ILE A 198 -21.41 -9.93 -12.37
CA ILE A 198 -20.21 -9.36 -11.74
C ILE A 198 -20.37 -9.36 -10.21
N ARG A 199 -21.52 -8.93 -9.71
CA ARG A 199 -21.80 -8.89 -8.27
C ARG A 199 -21.78 -10.29 -7.65
N ASP A 200 -22.45 -11.26 -8.27
CA ASP A 200 -22.54 -12.63 -7.75
C ASP A 200 -21.15 -13.32 -7.73
N LEU A 201 -20.39 -13.18 -8.83
CA LEU A 201 -19.04 -13.74 -8.93
C LEU A 201 -18.07 -13.14 -7.91
N ALA A 202 -18.05 -11.82 -7.76
CA ALA A 202 -17.21 -11.14 -6.79
C ALA A 202 -17.60 -11.53 -5.36
N THR A 203 -18.90 -11.61 -5.07
CA THR A 203 -19.40 -12.07 -3.76
C THR A 203 -18.97 -13.51 -3.49
N LYS A 204 -19.18 -14.43 -4.42
CA LYS A 204 -18.77 -15.83 -4.30
C LYS A 204 -17.26 -15.97 -4.03
N ILE A 205 -16.43 -15.18 -4.72
CA ILE A 205 -14.97 -15.22 -4.54
C ILE A 205 -14.60 -14.69 -3.14
N TYR A 206 -15.20 -13.61 -2.68
CA TYR A 206 -14.91 -13.00 -1.40
C TYR A 206 -15.38 -13.86 -0.21
N GLU A 207 -16.62 -14.37 -0.28
CA GLU A 207 -17.21 -15.12 0.84
C GLU A 207 -16.59 -16.49 1.06
N ARG A 208 -15.97 -17.09 0.02
CA ARG A 208 -15.27 -18.37 0.19
C ARG A 208 -13.94 -18.28 0.92
N VAL A 209 -13.42 -17.06 1.18
CA VAL A 209 -12.13 -16.88 1.84
C VAL A 209 -12.25 -17.14 3.34
N ASP A 210 -11.64 -18.21 3.80
CA ASP A 210 -11.53 -18.56 5.21
C ASP A 210 -10.34 -17.82 5.85
N TRP A 211 -10.59 -16.63 6.35
CA TRP A 211 -9.58 -15.81 7.00
C TRP A 211 -9.02 -16.45 8.26
N GLY A 212 -9.85 -17.23 8.99
CA GLY A 212 -9.45 -17.94 10.20
C GLY A 212 -8.38 -19.00 9.94
N TRP A 213 -8.36 -19.60 8.75
CA TRP A 213 -7.36 -20.58 8.36
C TRP A 213 -5.92 -20.05 8.45
N LEU A 214 -5.67 -18.80 8.10
CA LEU A 214 -4.34 -18.17 8.17
C LEU A 214 -3.94 -17.74 9.58
N LEU A 215 -4.85 -17.76 10.55
CA LEU A 215 -4.52 -17.45 11.95
C LEU A 215 -3.73 -18.59 12.61
N GLU A 216 -3.95 -19.86 12.22
CA GLU A 216 -3.33 -21.02 12.88
C GLU A 216 -3.49 -21.03 14.40
N GLY A 217 -4.61 -20.50 14.91
CA GLY A 217 -4.86 -20.33 16.36
C GLY A 217 -4.23 -19.09 16.98
N GLU A 218 -3.46 -18.30 16.21
CA GLU A 218 -2.85 -17.05 16.63
C GLU A 218 -3.80 -15.85 16.40
N LYS A 219 -3.35 -14.65 16.77
CA LYS A 219 -4.12 -13.41 16.53
C LYS A 219 -3.66 -12.61 15.30
N THR A 220 -2.55 -13.00 14.69
CA THR A 220 -2.02 -12.39 13.47
C THR A 220 -2.02 -13.41 12.33
N LEU A 221 -2.16 -12.94 11.11
CA LEU A 221 -2.26 -13.79 9.92
C LEU A 221 -0.88 -14.23 9.44
N SER A 222 -0.72 -15.51 9.04
CA SER A 222 0.44 -15.96 8.27
C SER A 222 0.50 -15.22 6.93
N MET A 223 1.70 -14.94 6.42
CA MET A 223 1.87 -14.33 5.10
C MET A 223 1.45 -15.23 3.95
N GLY A 224 1.34 -16.52 4.18
CA GLY A 224 0.87 -17.47 3.17
C GLY A 224 1.16 -18.93 3.50
N TRP A 225 0.89 -19.77 2.52
CA TRP A 225 1.03 -21.23 2.64
C TRP A 225 1.57 -21.85 1.35
N THR A 226 2.33 -22.92 1.45
CA THR A 226 2.79 -23.70 0.29
C THR A 226 2.46 -25.17 0.45
N PRO A 227 2.16 -25.90 -0.62
CA PRO A 227 1.95 -27.35 -0.56
C PRO A 227 3.15 -28.10 0.03
N GLU A 228 4.36 -27.61 -0.20
CA GLU A 228 5.62 -28.27 0.14
C GLU A 228 6.03 -28.09 1.59
N SER A 229 5.68 -26.95 2.21
CA SER A 229 6.19 -26.59 3.55
C SER A 229 5.13 -26.08 4.52
N GLY A 230 3.86 -26.07 4.13
CA GLY A 230 2.78 -25.56 4.97
C GLY A 230 2.83 -24.04 5.13
N PHE A 231 2.41 -23.54 6.27
CA PHE A 231 2.34 -22.10 6.53
C PHE A 231 3.71 -21.44 6.56
N ILE A 232 3.76 -20.24 6.03
CA ILE A 232 4.94 -19.37 6.11
C ILE A 232 5.06 -18.87 7.56
N LYS A 233 6.25 -19.00 8.14
CA LYS A 233 6.51 -18.56 9.53
C LYS A 233 6.37 -17.06 9.74
N ALA A 234 6.62 -16.25 8.68
CA ALA A 234 6.43 -14.81 8.74
C ALA A 234 4.94 -14.46 8.81
N ARG A 235 4.62 -13.50 9.64
CA ARG A 235 3.24 -13.09 9.91
C ARG A 235 3.05 -11.61 9.67
N TRP A 236 1.82 -11.20 9.44
CA TRP A 236 1.40 -9.81 9.36
C TRP A 236 1.22 -9.25 10.78
N ASP A 237 2.33 -9.12 11.51
CA ASP A 237 2.34 -8.78 12.94
C ASP A 237 2.91 -7.38 13.23
N SER A 238 3.29 -6.63 12.21
CA SER A 238 3.81 -5.26 12.33
C SER A 238 3.37 -4.41 11.14
N TYR A 239 3.20 -3.10 11.36
CA TYR A 239 2.75 -2.14 10.35
C TYR A 239 3.47 -2.34 9.01
N SER A 240 2.68 -2.51 7.99
CA SER A 240 3.05 -2.62 6.59
C SER A 240 1.81 -2.36 5.73
N GLU A 241 1.73 -2.89 4.51
CA GLU A 241 0.53 -2.86 3.67
C GLU A 241 -0.63 -3.72 4.20
N LEU A 242 -0.48 -4.33 5.35
CA LEU A 242 -1.39 -5.30 5.96
C LEU A 242 -2.82 -4.81 6.26
N MET A 243 -3.04 -3.50 6.35
CA MET A 243 -4.34 -2.98 6.79
C MET A 243 -5.49 -3.50 5.92
N MET A 244 -5.32 -3.59 4.60
CA MET A 244 -6.36 -4.12 3.71
C MET A 244 -6.70 -5.58 4.00
N ILE A 245 -5.69 -6.41 4.38
CA ILE A 245 -5.92 -7.84 4.70
C ILE A 245 -6.86 -7.94 5.89
N TYR A 246 -6.53 -7.22 6.97
CA TYR A 246 -7.34 -7.23 8.19
C TYR A 246 -8.72 -6.62 7.99
N LEU A 247 -8.82 -5.51 7.24
CA LEU A 247 -10.11 -4.86 6.97
C LEU A 247 -11.03 -5.75 6.14
N LEU A 248 -10.49 -6.42 5.11
CA LEU A 248 -11.28 -7.40 4.34
C LEU A 248 -11.67 -8.59 5.22
N GLY A 249 -10.77 -9.11 6.03
CA GLY A 249 -11.08 -10.21 6.93
C GLY A 249 -12.12 -9.84 8.00
N LEU A 250 -12.02 -8.65 8.59
CA LEU A 250 -13.03 -8.13 9.53
C LEU A 250 -14.38 -7.89 8.85
N GLY A 251 -14.39 -7.43 7.60
CA GLY A 251 -15.60 -7.16 6.84
C GLY A 251 -16.29 -8.40 6.25
N SER A 252 -15.66 -9.57 6.32
CA SER A 252 -16.18 -10.81 5.75
C SER A 252 -17.53 -11.20 6.39
N PRO A 253 -18.58 -11.47 5.60
CA PRO A 253 -19.85 -11.94 6.14
C PRO A 253 -19.84 -13.43 6.48
N ALA A 254 -19.03 -14.24 5.78
CA ALA A 254 -19.02 -15.70 5.91
C ALA A 254 -17.99 -16.19 6.95
N HIS A 255 -16.77 -15.65 6.90
CA HIS A 255 -15.64 -16.06 7.73
C HIS A 255 -14.93 -14.84 8.35
N PRO A 256 -15.61 -14.05 9.19
CA PRO A 256 -15.04 -12.83 9.73
C PRO A 256 -13.90 -13.08 10.70
N LEU A 257 -12.84 -12.29 10.61
CA LEU A 257 -11.81 -12.27 11.66
C LEU A 257 -12.39 -11.78 12.99
N PRO A 258 -11.90 -12.31 14.12
CA PRO A 258 -12.11 -11.71 15.43
C PRO A 258 -11.60 -10.26 15.46
N VAL A 259 -12.31 -9.37 16.15
CA VAL A 259 -11.95 -7.94 16.20
C VAL A 259 -10.58 -7.68 16.84
N GLU A 260 -10.15 -8.58 17.72
CA GLU A 260 -8.87 -8.57 18.41
C GLU A 260 -7.68 -8.70 17.44
N CYS A 261 -7.91 -9.25 16.25
CA CYS A 261 -6.87 -9.37 15.23
C CYS A 261 -6.39 -8.01 14.74
N TRP A 262 -7.26 -6.99 14.72
CA TRP A 262 -6.87 -5.61 14.41
C TRP A 262 -5.89 -5.02 15.42
N ASP A 263 -6.05 -5.41 16.68
CA ASP A 263 -5.22 -4.93 17.79
C ASP A 263 -3.89 -5.70 17.93
N ALA A 264 -3.78 -6.88 17.35
CA ALA A 264 -2.68 -7.80 17.58
C ALA A 264 -1.36 -7.41 16.90
N TRP A 265 -1.43 -6.65 15.79
CA TRP A 265 -0.22 -6.23 15.08
C TRP A 265 0.38 -4.94 15.64
N LYS A 266 1.70 -4.85 15.60
CA LYS A 266 2.50 -3.75 16.15
C LYS A 266 2.43 -2.51 15.26
N ARG A 267 2.55 -1.33 15.89
CA ARG A 267 2.60 -0.01 15.24
C ARG A 267 3.87 0.73 15.66
N PRO A 268 5.07 0.28 15.22
CA PRO A 268 6.33 0.87 15.64
C PRO A 268 6.38 2.36 15.28
N GLN A 269 6.88 3.17 16.22
CA GLN A 269 7.08 4.60 16.03
C GLN A 269 8.51 4.86 15.59
N PHE A 270 8.66 5.61 14.52
CA PHE A 270 9.94 6.11 14.03
C PHE A 270 9.98 7.62 14.11
N GLU A 271 11.19 8.16 14.21
CA GLU A 271 11.43 9.60 14.20
C GLU A 271 12.58 9.91 13.23
N PHE A 272 12.41 10.96 12.43
CA PHE A 272 13.43 11.48 11.54
C PHE A 272 13.32 13.01 11.53
N HIS A 273 14.39 13.71 11.93
CA HIS A 273 14.40 15.19 12.07
C HIS A 273 13.20 15.75 12.84
N GLY A 274 12.82 15.10 13.94
CA GLY A 274 11.70 15.52 14.76
C GLY A 274 10.31 15.15 14.19
N LEU A 275 10.24 14.59 13.00
CA LEU A 275 9.01 14.09 12.40
C LEU A 275 8.77 12.65 12.83
N ARG A 276 7.59 12.38 13.39
CA ARG A 276 7.21 11.07 13.90
C ARG A 276 6.17 10.41 13.03
N PHE A 277 6.33 9.12 12.78
CA PHE A 277 5.39 8.31 12.02
C PHE A 277 5.38 6.86 12.47
N ILE A 278 4.27 6.17 12.23
CA ILE A 278 4.17 4.71 12.35
C ILE A 278 4.71 4.11 11.06
N GLY A 279 5.63 3.16 11.17
CA GLY A 279 6.23 2.53 10.00
C GLY A 279 6.80 1.16 10.31
N SER A 280 7.63 0.69 9.40
CA SER A 280 8.46 -0.51 9.53
C SER A 280 9.78 -0.30 8.79
N HIS A 281 10.69 -1.26 8.88
CA HIS A 281 11.85 -1.34 7.97
C HIS A 281 11.38 -1.87 6.61
N ALA A 282 10.61 -1.08 5.90
CA ALA A 282 9.98 -1.49 4.65
C ALA A 282 10.00 -0.35 3.63
N PRO A 283 9.90 -0.68 2.33
CA PRO A 283 9.78 0.29 1.26
C PRO A 283 8.55 1.19 1.41
N LEU A 284 8.55 2.32 0.72
CA LEU A 284 7.50 3.35 0.82
C LEU A 284 6.10 2.81 0.46
N PHE A 285 5.99 1.81 -0.41
CA PHE A 285 4.70 1.25 -0.84
C PHE A 285 3.83 0.75 0.32
N VAL A 286 4.41 0.37 1.46
CA VAL A 286 3.64 -0.07 2.63
C VAL A 286 2.70 1.00 3.18
N HIS A 287 3.00 2.27 2.90
CA HIS A 287 2.16 3.41 3.22
C HIS A 287 1.14 3.75 2.12
N GLN A 288 1.13 3.02 1.00
CA GLN A 288 0.35 3.36 -0.18
C GLN A 288 -0.75 2.32 -0.48
N TYR A 289 -0.41 1.03 -0.46
CA TYR A 289 -1.27 -0.02 -1.03
C TYR A 289 -2.66 -0.12 -0.39
N SER A 290 -2.76 -0.10 0.95
CA SER A 290 -4.09 -0.09 1.58
C SER A 290 -4.89 1.16 1.26
N HIS A 291 -4.21 2.29 1.04
CA HIS A 291 -4.83 3.56 0.67
C HIS A 291 -5.32 3.63 -0.77
N ALA A 292 -4.94 2.70 -1.64
CA ALA A 292 -5.44 2.69 -3.02
C ALA A 292 -6.95 2.47 -3.08
N TRP A 293 -7.52 1.71 -2.11
CA TRP A 293 -8.93 1.37 -2.06
C TRP A 293 -9.65 1.91 -0.83
N PHE A 294 -9.08 1.76 0.36
CA PHE A 294 -9.70 2.24 1.60
C PHE A 294 -9.46 3.74 1.80
N ASP A 295 -10.55 4.50 1.88
CA ASP A 295 -10.47 5.94 2.17
C ASP A 295 -10.30 6.19 3.67
N PHE A 296 -9.07 6.42 4.09
CA PHE A 296 -8.71 6.75 5.46
C PHE A 296 -8.77 8.26 5.75
N ARG A 297 -9.04 9.11 4.76
CA ARG A 297 -9.07 10.58 4.94
C ARG A 297 -10.10 10.99 5.99
N GLY A 298 -9.67 11.82 6.91
CA GLY A 298 -10.53 12.33 7.98
C GLY A 298 -11.08 11.26 8.93
N LYS A 299 -10.43 10.12 9.01
CA LYS A 299 -10.81 8.98 9.86
C LYS A 299 -9.63 8.50 10.69
N ARG A 300 -9.94 8.03 11.89
CA ARG A 300 -8.96 7.40 12.77
C ARG A 300 -9.57 6.22 13.51
N ASP A 301 -8.71 5.29 13.88
CA ASP A 301 -9.01 4.31 14.93
C ASP A 301 -8.50 4.80 16.30
N LYS A 302 -8.41 3.90 17.27
CA LYS A 302 -7.86 4.24 18.58
C LYS A 302 -6.35 4.49 18.58
N TYR A 303 -5.65 4.11 17.52
CA TYR A 303 -4.19 4.18 17.42
C TYR A 303 -3.71 5.39 16.62
N ALA A 304 -4.30 5.63 15.44
CA ALA A 304 -3.81 6.65 14.51
C ALA A 304 -4.86 7.15 13.53
N ASP A 305 -4.58 8.32 12.94
CA ASP A 305 -5.02 8.71 11.62
C ASP A 305 -3.99 8.18 10.61
N TYR A 306 -4.34 7.13 9.89
CA TYR A 306 -3.39 6.48 8.98
C TYR A 306 -3.15 7.27 7.69
N PHE A 307 -4.08 8.14 7.29
CA PHE A 307 -3.85 9.04 6.17
C PHE A 307 -2.77 10.07 6.52
N GLU A 308 -2.93 10.74 7.65
CA GLU A 308 -1.94 11.70 8.16
C GLU A 308 -0.59 11.02 8.42
N ASN A 309 -0.61 9.78 8.91
CA ASN A 309 0.60 8.97 9.07
C ASN A 309 1.33 8.76 7.75
N SER A 310 0.61 8.41 6.67
CA SER A 310 1.21 8.17 5.35
C SER A 310 1.71 9.46 4.70
N VAL A 311 1.03 10.59 4.93
CA VAL A 311 1.53 11.93 4.57
C VAL A 311 2.86 12.20 5.28
N MET A 312 2.94 11.92 6.58
CA MET A 312 4.16 12.15 7.36
C MET A 312 5.30 11.23 6.91
N ALA A 313 5.03 9.94 6.72
CA ALA A 313 6.01 8.98 6.22
C ALA A 313 6.55 9.38 4.83
N THR A 314 5.69 9.88 3.94
CA THR A 314 6.10 10.36 2.62
C THR A 314 6.97 11.63 2.71
N LYS A 315 6.64 12.57 3.60
CA LYS A 315 7.50 13.75 3.88
C LYS A 315 8.87 13.33 4.38
N VAL A 316 8.91 12.41 5.32
CA VAL A 316 10.15 11.86 5.89
C VAL A 316 10.97 11.17 4.80
N HIS A 317 10.33 10.34 3.96
CA HIS A 317 10.99 9.67 2.85
C HIS A 317 11.62 10.66 1.86
N LYS A 318 10.89 11.72 1.50
CA LYS A 318 11.41 12.80 0.64
C LYS A 318 12.64 13.46 1.27
N LEU A 319 12.56 13.88 2.55
CA LEU A 319 13.69 14.50 3.25
C LEU A 319 14.91 13.59 3.30
N TRP A 320 14.69 12.31 3.53
CA TRP A 320 15.75 11.31 3.51
C TRP A 320 16.41 11.18 2.13
N CYS A 321 15.63 11.16 1.04
CA CYS A 321 16.18 11.18 -0.31
C CYS A 321 17.04 12.43 -0.57
N LEU A 322 16.61 13.61 -0.06
CA LEU A 322 17.39 14.84 -0.19
C LEU A 322 18.73 14.77 0.57
N GLU A 323 18.77 14.09 1.72
CA GLU A 323 20.04 13.85 2.41
C GLU A 323 20.96 12.89 1.66
N LEU A 324 20.39 11.89 1.00
CA LEU A 324 21.12 10.97 0.15
C LEU A 324 21.75 11.66 -1.07
N ALA A 325 21.33 12.88 -1.43
CA ALA A 325 21.94 13.67 -2.48
C ALA A 325 23.45 13.90 -2.29
N LYS A 326 23.95 13.83 -1.05
CA LYS A 326 25.39 13.87 -0.73
C LYS A 326 26.17 12.69 -1.36
N GLN A 327 25.52 11.54 -1.54
CA GLN A 327 26.08 10.34 -2.14
C GLN A 327 25.60 10.12 -3.58
N PHE A 328 24.38 10.53 -3.86
CA PHE A 328 23.67 10.33 -5.14
C PHE A 328 23.13 11.67 -5.62
N PRO A 329 23.95 12.48 -6.34
CA PRO A 329 23.66 13.89 -6.63
C PRO A 329 22.43 14.13 -7.51
N ASP A 330 21.87 13.10 -8.13
CA ASP A 330 20.61 13.22 -8.87
C ASP A 330 19.38 13.39 -7.97
N TYR A 331 19.43 12.99 -6.69
CA TYR A 331 18.34 13.28 -5.78
C TYR A 331 18.21 14.78 -5.51
N SER A 332 17.00 15.30 -5.63
CA SER A 332 16.69 16.72 -5.47
C SER A 332 15.22 16.91 -5.10
N GLU A 333 14.80 18.15 -4.88
CA GLU A 333 13.39 18.53 -4.70
C GLU A 333 12.52 18.07 -5.88
N ASP A 334 13.09 17.97 -7.06
CA ASP A 334 12.42 17.60 -8.32
C ASP A 334 12.65 16.14 -8.74
N LEU A 335 13.46 15.39 -8.00
CA LEU A 335 13.75 13.98 -8.32
C LEU A 335 14.05 13.20 -7.03
N TRP A 336 13.09 12.47 -6.52
CA TRP A 336 13.18 11.64 -5.33
C TRP A 336 12.21 10.46 -5.41
N GLY A 337 12.33 9.51 -4.51
CA GLY A 337 11.41 8.40 -4.35
C GLY A 337 12.06 7.05 -4.66
N ILE A 338 12.09 6.22 -3.61
CA ILE A 338 12.60 4.85 -3.65
C ILE A 338 11.54 3.96 -3.02
N THR A 339 11.27 2.84 -3.67
CA THR A 339 10.46 1.75 -3.11
C THR A 339 10.93 0.44 -3.70
N ALA A 340 10.34 -0.70 -3.31
CA ALA A 340 10.72 -1.99 -3.89
C ALA A 340 10.58 -1.95 -5.42
N SER A 341 11.61 -2.37 -6.13
CA SER A 341 11.69 -2.34 -7.59
C SER A 341 12.80 -3.25 -8.13
N ASP A 342 12.91 -3.38 -9.42
CA ASP A 342 14.11 -3.90 -10.04
C ASP A 342 15.27 -2.90 -9.91
N SER A 343 16.48 -3.40 -10.03
CA SER A 343 17.71 -2.64 -10.17
C SER A 343 18.56 -3.23 -11.31
N ALA A 344 19.69 -2.60 -11.62
CA ALA A 344 20.63 -3.17 -12.57
C ALA A 344 21.13 -4.58 -12.19
N HIS A 345 20.90 -5.01 -10.95
CA HIS A 345 21.35 -6.29 -10.38
C HIS A 345 20.20 -7.22 -9.96
N GLY A 346 18.94 -6.88 -10.31
CA GLY A 346 17.74 -7.63 -9.97
C GLY A 346 16.84 -6.88 -9.00
N TYR A 347 15.78 -7.54 -8.53
CA TYR A 347 14.77 -6.96 -7.64
C TYR A 347 15.33 -6.70 -6.24
N VAL A 348 15.09 -5.50 -5.72
CA VAL A 348 15.51 -5.04 -4.38
C VAL A 348 14.34 -4.39 -3.68
N ALA A 349 14.10 -4.80 -2.44
CA ALA A 349 13.15 -4.13 -1.58
C ALA A 349 13.88 -3.08 -0.74
N TRP A 350 14.10 -1.93 -1.30
CA TRP A 350 14.82 -0.82 -0.69
C TRP A 350 13.93 0.36 -0.34
N GLY A 351 14.40 1.15 0.59
CA GLY A 351 13.69 2.32 1.08
C GLY A 351 14.28 2.85 2.38
N GLY A 352 13.55 3.73 3.01
CA GLY A 352 13.94 4.35 4.29
C GLY A 352 13.13 5.57 4.63
N PRO A 353 13.48 6.26 5.72
CA PRO A 353 14.24 5.82 6.88
C PRO A 353 13.42 4.91 7.81
N PRO A 354 14.05 3.99 8.55
CA PRO A 354 15.48 3.66 8.50
C PRO A 354 15.88 2.98 7.19
N PRO A 355 17.15 3.12 6.74
CA PRO A 355 17.61 2.58 5.47
C PRO A 355 17.40 1.07 5.36
N MET A 356 16.96 0.63 4.20
CA MET A 356 16.77 -0.76 3.84
C MET A 356 17.30 -1.02 2.44
N GLY A 357 17.96 -2.16 2.27
CA GLY A 357 18.60 -2.55 1.02
C GLY A 357 19.85 -1.74 0.67
N PRO A 358 20.54 -2.13 -0.39
CA PRO A 358 21.75 -1.47 -0.86
C PRO A 358 21.38 -0.25 -1.71
N ILE A 359 21.13 0.90 -1.07
CA ILE A 359 20.80 2.15 -1.75
C ILE A 359 21.87 2.49 -2.77
N ASP A 360 21.49 2.73 -4.03
CA ASP A 360 22.42 2.87 -5.15
C ASP A 360 22.17 4.09 -6.06
N GLY A 361 21.25 4.98 -5.67
CA GLY A 361 20.87 6.16 -6.45
C GLY A 361 19.76 5.90 -7.47
N SER A 362 19.10 4.74 -7.44
CA SER A 362 17.95 4.45 -8.28
C SER A 362 16.75 5.33 -7.92
N ILE A 363 15.98 5.66 -8.94
CA ILE A 363 14.70 6.37 -8.86
C ILE A 363 13.59 5.40 -9.27
N VAL A 364 12.52 5.37 -8.48
CA VAL A 364 11.39 4.47 -8.69
C VAL A 364 10.11 5.29 -8.88
N PRO A 365 9.61 5.45 -10.11
CA PRO A 365 8.48 6.34 -10.42
C PRO A 365 7.20 6.05 -9.62
N CYS A 366 6.89 4.76 -9.35
CA CYS A 366 5.71 4.40 -8.58
C CYS A 366 5.78 4.83 -7.10
N ALA A 367 6.99 5.08 -6.55
CA ALA A 367 7.14 5.65 -5.21
C ALA A 367 6.48 7.03 -5.11
N THR A 368 6.63 7.87 -6.13
CA THR A 368 5.97 9.18 -6.20
C THR A 368 4.57 9.11 -6.80
N GLY A 369 4.33 8.24 -7.77
CA GLY A 369 2.99 7.97 -8.30
C GLY A 369 2.01 7.55 -7.20
N GLY A 370 2.38 6.56 -6.39
CA GLY A 370 1.61 6.11 -5.23
C GLY A 370 1.49 7.15 -4.11
N SER A 371 2.33 8.19 -4.12
CA SER A 371 2.33 9.27 -3.13
C SER A 371 1.52 10.50 -3.54
N LEU A 372 0.94 10.52 -4.73
CA LEU A 372 0.17 11.68 -5.24
C LEU A 372 -0.88 12.19 -4.26
N PRO A 373 -1.70 11.36 -3.56
CA PRO A 373 -2.66 11.88 -2.60
C PRO A 373 -2.03 12.43 -1.32
N PHE A 374 -0.78 12.05 -1.00
CA PHE A 374 -0.12 12.44 0.25
C PHE A 374 0.70 13.71 0.11
N LEU A 375 1.41 13.87 -1.01
CA LEU A 375 2.21 15.06 -1.36
C LEU A 375 1.97 15.44 -2.83
N PRO A 376 0.78 15.96 -3.20
CA PRO A 376 0.37 16.13 -4.59
C PRO A 376 1.37 16.94 -5.42
N ALA A 377 1.67 18.15 -5.01
CA ALA A 377 2.56 19.05 -5.75
C ALA A 377 4.00 18.52 -5.88
N ALA A 378 4.54 17.92 -4.79
CA ALA A 378 5.89 17.37 -4.82
C ALA A 378 6.00 16.12 -5.68
N SER A 379 5.01 15.21 -5.58
CA SER A 379 4.97 13.98 -6.39
C SER A 379 4.77 14.28 -7.87
N LEU A 380 3.85 15.17 -8.21
CA LEU A 380 3.61 15.59 -9.61
C LEU A 380 4.88 16.19 -10.22
N ARG A 381 5.60 17.03 -9.49
CA ARG A 381 6.85 17.64 -9.94
C ARG A 381 7.88 16.60 -10.33
N VAL A 382 8.04 15.56 -9.49
CA VAL A 382 8.95 14.44 -9.82
C VAL A 382 8.52 13.72 -11.08
N LEU A 383 7.23 13.36 -11.21
CA LEU A 383 6.74 12.65 -12.40
C LEU A 383 6.95 13.47 -13.68
N ARG A 384 6.72 14.78 -13.64
CA ARG A 384 7.02 15.69 -14.75
C ARG A 384 8.53 15.72 -15.05
N THR A 385 9.37 15.88 -14.04
CA THR A 385 10.83 15.86 -14.21
C THR A 385 11.31 14.56 -14.85
N ILE A 386 10.78 13.41 -14.42
CA ILE A 386 11.11 12.12 -15.04
C ILE A 386 10.67 12.11 -16.51
N ARG A 387 9.45 12.58 -16.81
CA ARG A 387 8.91 12.63 -18.17
C ARG A 387 9.73 13.52 -19.09
N ASP A 388 10.10 14.71 -18.63
CA ASP A 388 10.75 15.75 -19.42
C ASP A 388 12.26 15.48 -19.59
N LYS A 389 12.93 15.14 -18.48
CA LYS A 389 14.40 15.01 -18.47
C LYS A 389 14.88 13.59 -18.85
N TYR A 390 14.13 12.56 -18.46
CA TYR A 390 14.52 11.16 -18.63
C TYR A 390 13.55 10.38 -19.55
N GLY A 391 12.58 11.03 -20.17
CA GLY A 391 11.49 10.40 -20.91
C GLY A 391 11.93 9.42 -22.00
N LYS A 392 13.06 9.67 -22.68
CA LYS A 392 13.61 8.73 -23.69
C LYS A 392 13.92 7.35 -23.10
N GLY A 393 14.29 7.27 -21.82
CA GLY A 393 14.60 6.02 -21.10
C GLY A 393 13.49 5.56 -20.17
N ALA A 394 12.91 6.49 -19.42
CA ALA A 394 12.03 6.22 -18.32
C ALA A 394 10.53 6.23 -18.68
N TRP A 395 10.14 6.74 -19.84
CA TRP A 395 8.75 6.75 -20.32
C TRP A 395 8.63 5.95 -21.61
N ARG A 396 7.80 4.90 -21.59
CA ARG A 396 7.69 3.91 -22.65
C ARG A 396 6.22 3.64 -23.01
N LYS A 397 5.96 2.53 -23.70
CA LYS A 397 4.62 2.13 -24.18
C LYS A 397 3.54 2.16 -23.09
N TYR A 398 3.87 1.77 -21.86
CA TYR A 398 2.95 1.70 -20.73
C TYR A 398 3.17 2.80 -19.69
N GLY A 399 3.84 3.89 -20.06
CA GLY A 399 4.19 4.97 -19.16
C GLY A 399 5.57 4.80 -18.53
N PHE A 400 5.69 5.07 -17.25
CA PHE A 400 6.97 4.98 -16.56
C PHE A 400 7.45 3.52 -16.46
N VAL A 401 8.75 3.31 -16.75
CA VAL A 401 9.43 2.04 -16.43
C VAL A 401 9.44 1.83 -14.91
N ASP A 402 9.65 0.59 -14.47
CA ASP A 402 9.65 0.26 -13.06
C ASP A 402 10.68 1.09 -12.27
N ALA A 403 11.93 1.13 -12.71
CA ALA A 403 12.99 1.92 -12.08
C ALA A 403 14.03 2.39 -13.09
N PHE A 404 14.81 3.40 -12.73
CA PHE A 404 16.00 3.81 -13.47
C PHE A 404 17.08 4.37 -12.54
N ASN A 405 18.33 4.38 -13.00
CA ASN A 405 19.45 4.92 -12.25
C ASN A 405 20.26 5.88 -13.13
N PRO A 406 20.13 7.20 -12.93
CA PRO A 406 20.83 8.18 -13.73
C PRO A 406 22.36 8.05 -13.69
N LEU A 407 22.93 7.76 -12.51
CA LEU A 407 24.39 7.61 -12.32
C LEU A 407 24.97 6.45 -13.13
N LYS A 408 24.17 5.40 -13.35
CA LYS A 408 24.55 4.20 -14.10
C LYS A 408 24.08 4.24 -15.56
N ASN A 409 23.39 5.31 -15.96
CA ASN A 409 22.69 5.39 -17.24
C ASN A 409 21.85 4.12 -17.53
N TRP A 410 21.19 3.58 -16.49
CA TRP A 410 20.40 2.37 -16.55
C TRP A 410 18.91 2.70 -16.47
N PHE A 411 18.13 2.09 -17.32
CA PHE A 411 16.67 2.14 -17.31
C PHE A 411 16.15 0.71 -17.36
N ASN A 412 15.18 0.40 -16.48
CA ASN A 412 14.59 -0.93 -16.48
C ASN A 412 13.95 -1.21 -17.84
N PRO A 413 14.26 -2.34 -18.48
CA PRO A 413 13.58 -2.74 -19.72
C PRO A 413 12.11 -3.14 -19.48
N ASP A 414 11.72 -3.37 -18.23
CA ASP A 414 10.39 -3.85 -17.84
C ASP A 414 9.54 -2.76 -17.17
N VAL A 415 8.24 -2.97 -17.21
CA VAL A 415 7.24 -2.41 -16.30
C VAL A 415 6.70 -3.53 -15.42
N ILE A 416 6.30 -3.21 -14.18
CA ILE A 416 5.71 -4.15 -13.23
C ILE A 416 4.24 -3.77 -13.01
N GLY A 417 3.36 -4.76 -13.05
CA GLY A 417 1.91 -4.53 -13.03
C GLY A 417 1.42 -3.84 -11.75
N ILE A 418 1.93 -4.26 -10.57
CA ILE A 418 1.53 -3.63 -9.30
C ILE A 418 2.03 -2.18 -9.18
N ASP A 419 3.17 -1.84 -9.79
CA ASP A 419 3.76 -0.49 -9.75
C ASP A 419 3.03 0.49 -10.66
N LEU A 420 2.65 0.01 -11.84
CA LEU A 420 1.72 0.75 -12.69
C LEU A 420 0.35 0.89 -12.03
N GLY A 421 -0.14 -0.18 -11.38
CA GLY A 421 -1.42 -0.21 -10.70
C GLY A 421 -1.53 0.81 -9.59
N ILE A 422 -0.56 0.84 -8.67
CA ILE A 422 -0.58 1.83 -7.58
C ILE A 422 -0.50 3.26 -8.12
N THR A 423 0.27 3.49 -9.20
CA THR A 423 0.36 4.81 -9.84
C THR A 423 -0.98 5.24 -10.44
N VAL A 424 -1.65 4.37 -11.21
CA VAL A 424 -2.95 4.67 -11.83
C VAL A 424 -4.02 4.94 -10.76
N LEU A 425 -4.16 4.07 -9.77
CA LEU A 425 -5.21 4.20 -8.76
C LEU A 425 -5.00 5.43 -7.87
N MET A 426 -3.76 5.71 -7.48
CA MET A 426 -3.48 6.84 -6.60
C MET A 426 -3.48 8.17 -7.35
N ALA A 427 -3.17 8.20 -8.65
CA ALA A 427 -3.38 9.37 -9.49
C ALA A 427 -4.88 9.70 -9.60
N GLU A 428 -5.73 8.72 -9.92
CA GLU A 428 -7.18 8.90 -9.97
C GLU A 428 -7.75 9.36 -8.61
N ASN A 429 -7.27 8.76 -7.52
CA ASN A 429 -7.68 9.17 -6.18
C ASN A 429 -7.24 10.60 -5.83
N ALA A 430 -6.04 11.01 -6.25
CA ALA A 430 -5.56 12.38 -6.03
C ALA A 430 -6.36 13.41 -6.86
N ARG A 431 -6.74 13.06 -8.08
CA ARG A 431 -7.50 13.92 -9.00
C ARG A 431 -8.95 14.07 -8.58
N THR A 432 -9.64 12.95 -8.28
CA THR A 432 -11.09 12.95 -8.12
C THR A 432 -11.60 12.23 -6.87
N GLY A 433 -10.79 11.31 -6.31
CA GLY A 433 -11.23 10.40 -5.25
C GLY A 433 -12.13 9.27 -5.74
N PHE A 434 -12.22 9.04 -7.05
CA PHE A 434 -13.16 8.10 -7.65
C PHE A 434 -13.04 6.68 -7.10
N VAL A 435 -11.81 6.12 -7.03
CA VAL A 435 -11.64 4.73 -6.54
C VAL A 435 -12.10 4.63 -5.08
N TRP A 436 -11.75 5.61 -4.24
CA TRP A 436 -12.22 5.67 -2.85
C TRP A 436 -13.74 5.74 -2.77
N GLU A 437 -14.34 6.65 -3.54
CA GLU A 437 -15.79 6.82 -3.52
C GLU A 437 -16.52 5.53 -3.91
N GLN A 438 -16.06 4.85 -4.96
CA GLN A 438 -16.71 3.63 -5.42
C GLN A 438 -16.45 2.47 -4.45
N PHE A 439 -15.20 2.23 -4.06
CA PHE A 439 -14.86 1.10 -3.18
C PHE A 439 -15.54 1.20 -1.81
N MET A 440 -15.62 2.40 -1.24
CA MET A 440 -16.27 2.60 0.06
C MET A 440 -17.80 2.49 0.01
N LYS A 441 -18.43 2.28 -1.16
CA LYS A 441 -19.85 1.88 -1.25
C LYS A 441 -20.05 0.41 -0.90
N ASP A 442 -19.01 -0.41 -1.01
CA ASP A 442 -19.07 -1.83 -0.72
C ASP A 442 -19.21 -2.10 0.79
N ASP A 443 -20.10 -3.01 1.15
CA ASP A 443 -20.40 -3.30 2.57
C ASP A 443 -19.21 -4.01 3.26
N ALA A 444 -18.40 -4.79 2.55
CA ALA A 444 -17.20 -5.38 3.12
C ALA A 444 -16.22 -4.30 3.60
N ALA A 445 -16.02 -3.24 2.81
CA ALA A 445 -15.15 -2.12 3.18
C ALA A 445 -15.72 -1.34 4.38
N LYS A 446 -17.01 -1.01 4.37
CA LYS A 446 -17.67 -0.31 5.47
C LYS A 446 -17.61 -1.10 6.78
N ASN A 447 -18.00 -2.38 6.72
CA ASN A 447 -18.03 -3.27 7.88
C ASN A 447 -16.63 -3.50 8.44
N GLY A 448 -15.62 -3.69 7.56
CA GLY A 448 -14.23 -3.84 7.98
C GLY A 448 -13.73 -2.61 8.74
N MET A 449 -13.94 -1.42 8.20
CA MET A 449 -13.58 -0.16 8.86
C MET A 449 -14.33 0.03 10.20
N ALA A 450 -15.63 -0.24 10.22
CA ALA A 450 -16.43 -0.10 11.44
C ALA A 450 -15.97 -1.07 12.55
N ARG A 451 -15.72 -2.34 12.20
CA ARG A 451 -15.25 -3.37 13.15
C ARG A 451 -13.83 -3.13 13.63
N ALA A 452 -12.97 -2.50 12.81
CA ALA A 452 -11.64 -2.02 13.21
C ALA A 452 -11.71 -0.75 14.09
N GLY A 453 -12.90 -0.18 14.31
CA GLY A 453 -13.12 0.95 15.19
C GLY A 453 -12.81 2.33 14.57
N PHE A 454 -12.78 2.42 13.25
CA PHE A 454 -12.60 3.71 12.58
C PHE A 454 -13.80 4.63 12.79
N ARG A 455 -13.50 5.89 13.05
CA ARG A 455 -14.47 6.98 13.24
C ARG A 455 -13.98 8.22 12.51
N ALA A 456 -14.91 9.12 12.16
CA ALA A 456 -14.55 10.45 11.68
C ALA A 456 -13.68 11.17 12.73
N ASN A 457 -12.68 11.90 12.26
CA ASN A 457 -11.94 12.80 13.14
C ASN A 457 -12.94 13.79 13.74
N SER A 458 -13.11 13.81 15.08
CA SER A 458 -13.96 14.80 15.70
C SER A 458 -13.46 16.19 15.33
N SER A 459 -14.29 17.01 14.70
CA SER A 459 -14.13 18.46 14.75
C SER A 459 -13.93 18.85 16.21
N ALA A 460 -12.99 19.76 16.51
CA ALA A 460 -12.71 20.19 17.89
C ALA A 460 -14.01 20.43 18.65
N PRO A 461 -14.11 20.03 19.94
CA PRO A 461 -15.26 20.40 20.74
C PRO A 461 -15.42 21.93 20.65
N PRO A 462 -16.66 22.42 20.54
CA PRO A 462 -16.87 23.86 20.55
C PRO A 462 -16.16 24.42 21.77
N ALA A 463 -15.42 25.51 21.60
CA ALA A 463 -14.75 26.19 22.69
C ALA A 463 -15.80 26.44 23.78
N THR A 464 -15.60 25.83 24.96
CA THR A 464 -16.46 26.07 26.11
C THR A 464 -16.47 27.56 26.30
N SER A 465 -17.63 28.16 26.12
CA SER A 465 -17.87 29.56 26.44
C SER A 465 -17.46 29.74 27.90
N ARG A 466 -16.38 30.50 28.12
CA ARG A 466 -16.01 30.95 29.46
C ARG A 466 -17.25 31.60 30.06
N GLY A 467 -17.78 31.00 31.11
CA GLY A 467 -18.88 31.52 31.87
C GLY A 467 -18.54 32.95 32.27
N LYS A 468 -19.42 33.88 31.92
CA LYS A 468 -19.41 35.23 32.48
C LYS A 468 -19.54 35.09 34.00
N SER A 469 -18.49 35.44 34.71
CA SER A 469 -18.55 35.59 36.17
C SER A 469 -19.54 36.73 36.47
N ASN A 470 -20.71 36.39 37.00
CA ASN A 470 -21.62 37.34 37.62
C ASN A 470 -20.95 37.80 38.93
N THR A 471 -20.34 38.96 38.91
CA THR A 471 -20.04 39.69 40.12
C THR A 471 -21.31 40.43 40.53
N HIS A 472 -21.94 39.98 41.61
CA HIS A 472 -22.95 40.77 42.35
C HIS A 472 -22.26 41.93 43.04
N PRO A 473 -22.80 43.15 42.95
CA PRO A 473 -22.42 44.22 43.88
C PRO A 473 -23.30 44.10 45.13
N SER A 474 -22.65 43.92 46.29
CA SER A 474 -23.28 44.03 47.62
C SER A 474 -23.71 45.43 47.84
N GLY A 475 -25.02 45.62 48.05
CA GLY A 475 -25.56 46.90 48.50
C GLY A 475 -25.27 47.16 49.95
N ALA A 476 -24.91 48.39 50.26
CA ALA A 476 -24.92 48.96 51.63
C ALA A 476 -26.17 49.79 51.82
N ALA A 477 -26.82 49.52 52.91
CA ALA A 477 -27.96 50.22 53.40
C ALA A 477 -27.55 51.64 54.01
N ALA A 478 -28.35 52.59 53.79
CA ALA A 478 -28.44 53.74 54.76
C ALA A 478 -29.86 54.26 54.81
N ALA A 479 -30.30 54.41 56.01
CA ALA A 479 -31.64 54.81 56.46
C ALA A 479 -31.84 56.31 56.46
N THR A 480 -33.13 56.69 56.74
CA THR A 480 -33.74 57.92 57.27
C THR A 480 -34.20 58.96 56.26
N LYS A 481 -35.41 59.20 56.19
CA LYS A 481 -36.56 59.72 56.94
C LYS A 481 -37.84 59.62 56.14
#